data_7da5055541b4013beeba160c56c17eb4
#
_entry.id   7da5055541b4013beeba160c56c17eb4
#
_cell.length_a   1.000
_cell.length_b   1.000
_cell.length_c   1.000
_cell.angle_alpha   90.00
_cell.angle_beta   90.00
_cell.angle_gamma   90.00
#
_symmetry.space_group_name_H-M   'P 1'
#
loop_
_entity.id
_entity.type
_entity.pdbx_description
1 polymer ?
#
loop_
_entity_poly.entity_id
_entity_poly.type
_entity_poly.pdbx_seq_one_letter_code
_entity_poly.pdbx_strand_id
1 'polypeptide(L)'
;MVTKANRARQTTVRKRVEIKTTSTYLDKAIDLIKWVDSPFKLGMVIVLASLFFIGYLTYDSKQVLLNAIVNHDKLPQLKDRDNLLPTANALRSDLDAMTVIVHKVNIVTNTRITVLAMNDKGIDKSLDGVTSSLFSADAGRNASIITMLNGEVYCDKLVVSGKTSEWETKNGVTFICRGSIPPPIGEFAGYVSVGFKTEPADLVAVRSRINFASIETAK
;
A
#
# COMPACT_ATOMS: atom_id res chain seq x y z
N MET A 1 6.99 -12.09 63.13
CA MET A 1 6.70 -13.45 62.63
C MET A 1 5.25 -13.64 62.10
N VAL A 2 4.55 -12.57 61.77
CA VAL A 2 3.10 -12.61 61.39
C VAL A 2 2.91 -12.49 59.86
N THR A 3 3.92 -12.17 59.08
CA THR A 3 3.77 -11.82 57.66
C THR A 3 3.82 -13.02 56.70
N LYS A 4 4.32 -14.19 57.06
CA LYS A 4 4.40 -15.38 56.20
C LYS A 4 3.09 -16.17 56.12
N ALA A 5 2.31 -16.22 57.20
CA ALA A 5 1.03 -16.96 57.27
C ALA A 5 -0.08 -16.32 56.41
N ASN A 6 -0.11 -14.98 56.32
CA ASN A 6 -1.10 -14.26 55.49
C ASN A 6 -0.87 -14.37 53.99
N ARG A 7 0.39 -14.49 53.55
CA ARG A 7 0.73 -14.65 52.11
C ARG A 7 0.35 -16.06 51.60
N ALA A 8 0.53 -17.08 52.41
CA ALA A 8 0.15 -18.45 52.06
C ALA A 8 -1.39 -18.62 51.96
N ARG A 9 -2.16 -17.89 52.76
CA ARG A 9 -3.61 -17.92 52.78
C ARG A 9 -4.21 -17.21 51.54
N GLN A 10 -3.63 -16.12 51.10
CA GLN A 10 -4.06 -15.40 49.89
C GLN A 10 -3.77 -16.17 48.61
N THR A 11 -2.63 -16.87 48.52
CA THR A 11 -2.29 -17.69 47.34
C THR A 11 -3.16 -18.95 47.22
N THR A 12 -3.56 -19.56 48.34
CA THR A 12 -4.47 -20.73 48.33
C THR A 12 -5.90 -20.34 47.96
N VAL A 13 -6.37 -19.17 48.40
CA VAL A 13 -7.72 -18.67 48.03
C VAL A 13 -7.78 -18.30 46.54
N ARG A 14 -6.74 -17.64 45.98
CA ARG A 14 -6.67 -17.35 44.53
C ARG A 14 -6.65 -18.62 43.68
N LYS A 15 -5.83 -19.62 44.03
CA LYS A 15 -5.81 -20.90 43.28
C LYS A 15 -7.14 -21.66 43.35
N ARG A 16 -7.89 -21.61 44.48
CA ARG A 16 -9.21 -22.23 44.56
C ARG A 16 -10.27 -21.53 43.71
N VAL A 17 -10.21 -20.20 43.58
CA VAL A 17 -11.14 -19.46 42.72
C VAL A 17 -10.88 -19.71 41.24
N GLU A 18 -9.60 -19.78 40.80
CA GLU A 18 -9.26 -20.11 39.42
C GLU A 18 -9.63 -21.56 39.04
N ILE A 19 -9.42 -22.51 39.91
CA ILE A 19 -9.79 -23.92 39.67
C ILE A 19 -11.31 -24.10 39.59
N LYS A 20 -12.09 -23.37 40.39
CA LYS A 20 -13.56 -23.44 40.33
C LYS A 20 -14.12 -22.84 39.04
N THR A 21 -13.56 -21.75 38.53
CA THR A 21 -14.01 -21.13 37.28
C THR A 21 -13.70 -22.01 36.05
N THR A 22 -12.53 -22.62 36.01
CA THR A 22 -12.13 -23.50 34.89
C THR A 22 -12.98 -24.78 34.84
N SER A 23 -13.30 -25.39 35.99
CA SER A 23 -14.17 -26.56 36.08
C SER A 23 -15.59 -26.28 35.56
N THR A 24 -16.15 -25.13 35.88
CA THR A 24 -17.53 -24.75 35.48
C THR A 24 -17.65 -24.58 33.93
N TYR A 25 -16.63 -24.10 33.25
CA TYR A 25 -16.66 -23.98 31.78
C TYR A 25 -16.44 -25.32 31.08
N LEU A 26 -15.57 -26.17 31.63
CA LEU A 26 -15.35 -27.54 31.13
C LEU A 26 -16.61 -28.40 31.30
N ASP A 27 -17.29 -28.32 32.44
CA ASP A 27 -18.53 -29.06 32.68
C ASP A 27 -19.64 -28.63 31.69
N LYS A 28 -19.77 -27.34 31.43
CA LYS A 28 -20.72 -26.83 30.42
C LYS A 28 -20.35 -27.24 28.99
N ALA A 29 -19.07 -27.29 28.65
CA ALA A 29 -18.61 -27.76 27.35
C ALA A 29 -18.90 -29.27 27.17
N ILE A 30 -18.70 -30.07 28.20
CA ILE A 30 -19.01 -31.51 28.19
C ILE A 30 -20.53 -31.74 28.08
N ASP A 31 -21.36 -30.97 28.77
CA ASP A 31 -22.80 -31.03 28.66
C ASP A 31 -23.31 -30.62 27.26
N LEU A 32 -22.67 -29.66 26.65
CA LEU A 32 -22.94 -29.25 25.25
C LEU A 32 -22.63 -30.38 24.28
N ILE A 33 -21.50 -31.09 24.47
CA ILE A 33 -21.12 -32.24 23.65
C ILE A 33 -22.11 -33.41 23.83
N LYS A 34 -22.55 -33.66 25.05
CA LYS A 34 -23.55 -34.69 25.35
C LYS A 34 -24.93 -34.38 24.76
N TRP A 35 -25.27 -33.10 24.60
CA TRP A 35 -26.52 -32.64 23.98
C TRP A 35 -26.56 -32.92 22.47
N VAL A 36 -25.39 -33.06 21.83
CA VAL A 36 -25.25 -33.34 20.39
C VAL A 36 -25.44 -34.85 20.15
N ASP A 37 -26.68 -35.32 20.11
CA ASP A 37 -27.08 -36.69 19.90
C ASP A 37 -27.53 -36.99 18.47
N SER A 38 -27.56 -35.98 17.60
CA SER A 38 -27.97 -36.11 16.20
C SER A 38 -27.10 -35.23 15.27
N PRO A 39 -26.93 -35.68 13.99
CA PRO A 39 -26.15 -34.90 13.01
C PRO A 39 -26.73 -33.52 12.76
N PHE A 40 -28.03 -33.30 12.94
CA PHE A 40 -28.67 -32.00 12.82
C PHE A 40 -28.24 -31.06 13.96
N LYS A 41 -28.20 -31.51 15.20
CA LYS A 41 -27.74 -30.72 16.34
C LYS A 41 -26.25 -30.38 16.20
N LEU A 42 -25.43 -31.31 15.69
CA LEU A 42 -24.02 -31.08 15.39
C LEU A 42 -23.87 -29.95 14.36
N GLY A 43 -24.63 -30.00 13.25
CA GLY A 43 -24.64 -28.97 12.24
C GLY A 43 -25.02 -27.59 12.82
N MET A 44 -26.05 -27.53 13.69
CA MET A 44 -26.47 -26.32 14.34
C MET A 44 -25.37 -25.72 15.26
N VAL A 45 -24.67 -26.56 16.02
CA VAL A 45 -23.56 -26.11 16.88
C VAL A 45 -22.40 -25.54 16.03
N ILE A 46 -22.06 -26.22 14.92
CA ILE A 46 -21.01 -25.75 14.00
C ILE A 46 -21.39 -24.37 13.40
N VAL A 47 -22.63 -24.21 12.95
CA VAL A 47 -23.10 -22.93 12.39
C VAL A 47 -23.04 -21.83 13.45
N LEU A 48 -23.54 -22.08 14.66
CA LEU A 48 -23.47 -21.10 15.75
C LEU A 48 -22.03 -20.76 16.13
N ALA A 49 -21.15 -21.75 16.26
CA ALA A 49 -19.73 -21.51 16.55
C ALA A 49 -19.05 -20.69 15.45
N SER A 50 -19.38 -20.96 14.18
CA SER A 50 -18.86 -20.20 13.04
C SER A 50 -19.36 -18.74 13.07
N LEU A 51 -20.62 -18.51 13.38
CA LEU A 51 -21.17 -17.14 13.51
C LEU A 51 -20.52 -16.37 14.67
N PHE A 52 -20.31 -17.02 15.82
CA PHE A 52 -19.58 -16.42 16.93
C PHE A 52 -18.13 -16.10 16.57
N PHE A 53 -17.46 -17.00 15.85
CA PHE A 53 -16.09 -16.80 15.42
C PHE A 53 -15.96 -15.66 14.42
N ILE A 54 -16.86 -15.58 13.43
CA ILE A 54 -16.93 -14.46 12.48
C ILE A 54 -17.24 -13.16 13.21
N GLY A 55 -18.21 -13.17 14.14
CA GLY A 55 -18.54 -12.00 14.96
C GLY A 55 -17.37 -11.53 15.81
N TYR A 56 -16.61 -12.46 16.40
CA TYR A 56 -15.39 -12.16 17.16
C TYR A 56 -14.30 -11.54 16.26
N LEU A 57 -14.01 -12.15 15.10
CA LEU A 57 -13.03 -11.62 14.14
C LEU A 57 -13.43 -10.21 13.66
N THR A 58 -14.71 -10.01 13.38
CA THR A 58 -15.22 -8.69 12.94
C THR A 58 -15.09 -7.66 14.06
N TYR A 59 -15.36 -8.05 15.30
CA TYR A 59 -15.23 -7.18 16.46
C TYR A 59 -13.75 -6.84 16.76
N ASP A 60 -12.88 -7.81 16.71
CA ASP A 60 -11.43 -7.61 16.91
C ASP A 60 -10.82 -6.75 15.81
N SER A 61 -11.26 -6.95 14.56
CA SER A 61 -10.83 -6.18 13.39
C SER A 61 -11.62 -4.89 13.14
N LYS A 62 -12.56 -4.51 14.01
CA LYS A 62 -13.46 -3.36 13.81
C LYS A 62 -12.73 -2.05 13.52
N GLN A 63 -11.59 -1.81 14.18
CA GLN A 63 -10.80 -0.60 13.96
C GLN A 63 -10.15 -0.58 12.58
N VAL A 64 -9.67 -1.74 12.11
CA VAL A 64 -9.09 -1.89 10.77
C VAL A 64 -10.18 -1.70 9.71
N LEU A 65 -11.35 -2.33 9.91
CA LEU A 65 -12.51 -2.19 9.01
C LEU A 65 -13.05 -0.76 8.99
N LEU A 66 -13.22 -0.13 10.15
CA LEU A 66 -13.67 1.26 10.25
C LEU A 66 -12.65 2.20 9.61
N ASN A 67 -11.36 2.00 9.86
CA ASN A 67 -10.30 2.79 9.21
C ASN A 67 -10.29 2.59 7.70
N ALA A 68 -10.50 1.37 7.20
CA ALA A 68 -10.59 1.10 5.78
C ALA A 68 -11.81 1.77 5.13
N ILE A 69 -12.96 1.78 5.81
CA ILE A 69 -14.19 2.42 5.30
C ILE A 69 -14.11 3.94 5.40
N VAL A 70 -13.73 4.47 6.56
CA VAL A 70 -13.71 5.92 6.83
C VAL A 70 -12.56 6.62 6.10
N ASN A 71 -11.43 5.95 5.91
CA ASN A 71 -10.27 6.52 5.22
C ASN A 71 -10.23 6.19 3.72
N HIS A 72 -11.20 5.43 3.19
CA HIS A 72 -11.29 5.17 1.75
C HIS A 72 -11.35 6.48 0.93
N ASP A 73 -12.07 7.49 1.44
CA ASP A 73 -12.17 8.81 0.79
C ASP A 73 -10.98 9.73 1.10
N LYS A 74 -10.11 9.32 2.04
CA LYS A 74 -8.89 10.06 2.41
C LYS A 74 -7.62 9.47 1.80
N LEU A 75 -7.73 8.40 1.01
CA LEU A 75 -6.57 7.88 0.28
C LEU A 75 -6.11 8.95 -0.69
N PRO A 76 -4.80 9.22 -0.76
CA PRO A 76 -4.26 10.19 -1.69
C PRO A 76 -4.65 9.81 -3.12
N GLN A 77 -5.12 10.77 -3.86
CA GLN A 77 -5.52 10.60 -5.25
C GLN A 77 -4.63 11.49 -6.13
N LEU A 78 -4.48 11.10 -7.38
CA LEU A 78 -3.90 12.00 -8.37
C LEU A 78 -4.91 13.09 -8.72
N LYS A 79 -4.41 14.32 -8.95
CA LYS A 79 -5.18 15.37 -9.58
C LYS A 79 -5.64 14.94 -10.98
N ASP A 80 -6.71 15.54 -11.46
CA ASP A 80 -7.17 15.34 -12.81
C ASP A 80 -6.10 15.80 -13.82
N ARG A 81 -6.11 15.22 -15.02
CA ARG A 81 -5.10 15.43 -16.06
C ARG A 81 -4.80 16.90 -16.31
N ASP A 82 -5.83 17.75 -16.43
CA ASP A 82 -5.67 19.17 -16.72
C ASP A 82 -4.93 19.91 -15.61
N ASN A 83 -5.10 19.47 -14.38
CA ASN A 83 -4.41 19.99 -13.20
C ASN A 83 -2.99 19.42 -13.02
N LEU A 84 -2.63 18.33 -13.73
CA LEU A 84 -1.26 17.80 -13.76
C LEU A 84 -0.37 18.52 -14.76
N LEU A 85 -0.95 19.11 -15.82
CA LEU A 85 -0.22 19.71 -16.91
C LEU A 85 0.74 20.83 -16.50
N PRO A 86 0.33 21.82 -15.68
CA PRO A 86 1.22 22.89 -15.26
C PRO A 86 2.46 22.36 -14.53
N THR A 87 2.25 21.41 -13.60
CA THR A 87 3.34 20.81 -12.81
C THR A 87 4.27 19.98 -13.70
N ALA A 88 3.72 19.21 -14.63
CA ALA A 88 4.52 18.40 -15.57
C ALA A 88 5.35 19.30 -16.51
N ASN A 89 4.78 20.40 -17.02
CA ASN A 89 5.49 21.37 -17.82
C ASN A 89 6.62 22.05 -17.05
N ALA A 90 6.33 22.51 -15.82
CA ALA A 90 7.33 23.12 -14.96
C ALA A 90 8.47 22.15 -14.65
N LEU A 91 8.13 20.90 -14.30
CA LEU A 91 9.11 19.85 -14.00
C LEU A 91 10.02 19.58 -15.21
N ARG A 92 9.43 19.49 -16.41
CA ARG A 92 10.20 19.30 -17.64
C ARG A 92 11.14 20.47 -17.93
N SER A 93 10.64 21.69 -17.79
CA SER A 93 11.41 22.90 -18.08
C SER A 93 12.53 23.13 -17.05
N ASP A 94 12.23 22.98 -15.76
CA ASP A 94 13.17 23.24 -14.66
C ASP A 94 14.34 22.25 -14.65
N LEU A 95 14.11 21.04 -15.10
CA LEU A 95 15.10 19.96 -15.12
C LEU A 95 15.74 19.73 -16.50
N ASP A 96 15.39 20.51 -17.52
CA ASP A 96 15.79 20.27 -18.92
C ASP A 96 15.55 18.83 -19.35
N ALA A 97 14.40 18.29 -18.95
CA ALA A 97 14.06 16.90 -19.16
C ALA A 97 13.50 16.66 -20.57
N MET A 98 13.85 15.52 -21.17
CA MET A 98 13.34 15.08 -22.48
C MET A 98 11.87 14.68 -22.38
N THR A 99 11.50 13.98 -21.30
CA THR A 99 10.14 13.48 -21.11
C THR A 99 9.69 13.58 -19.65
N VAL A 100 8.39 13.76 -19.46
CA VAL A 100 7.71 13.61 -18.16
C VAL A 100 6.50 12.71 -18.36
N ILE A 101 6.36 11.67 -17.53
CA ILE A 101 5.24 10.74 -17.54
C ILE A 101 4.66 10.66 -16.15
N VAL A 102 3.35 10.74 -16.03
CA VAL A 102 2.60 10.51 -14.78
C VAL A 102 1.82 9.22 -14.88
N HIS A 103 2.03 8.35 -13.91
CA HIS A 103 1.31 7.07 -13.79
C HIS A 103 0.40 7.08 -12.58
N LYS A 104 -0.84 6.63 -12.76
CA LYS A 104 -1.72 6.22 -11.67
C LYS A 104 -1.44 4.77 -11.33
N VAL A 105 -1.43 4.45 -10.04
CA VAL A 105 -1.14 3.09 -9.53
C VAL A 105 -2.34 2.55 -8.80
N ASN A 106 -2.57 1.24 -8.97
CA ASN A 106 -3.44 0.46 -8.12
C ASN A 106 -2.65 -0.76 -7.61
N ILE A 107 -2.26 -0.71 -6.34
CA ILE A 107 -1.45 -1.76 -5.70
C ILE A 107 -2.24 -3.06 -5.61
N VAL A 108 -3.54 -2.97 -5.30
CA VAL A 108 -4.41 -4.16 -5.09
C VAL A 108 -4.52 -4.99 -6.36
N THR A 109 -4.68 -4.33 -7.51
CA THR A 109 -4.77 -5.01 -8.82
C THR A 109 -3.42 -5.19 -9.50
N ASN A 110 -2.33 -4.79 -8.86
CA ASN A 110 -0.97 -4.81 -9.41
C ASN A 110 -0.88 -4.10 -10.78
N THR A 111 -1.54 -2.94 -10.92
CA THR A 111 -1.59 -2.22 -12.19
C THR A 111 -1.07 -0.80 -12.06
N ARG A 112 -0.49 -0.30 -13.14
CA ARG A 112 -0.19 1.11 -13.38
C ARG A 112 -0.77 1.53 -14.72
N ILE A 113 -1.31 2.75 -14.77
CA ILE A 113 -1.95 3.34 -15.95
C ILE A 113 -1.26 4.67 -16.24
N THR A 114 -0.84 4.89 -17.47
CA THR A 114 -0.32 6.19 -17.90
C THR A 114 -1.46 7.18 -18.00
N VAL A 115 -1.38 8.27 -17.24
CA VAL A 115 -2.38 9.36 -17.20
C VAL A 115 -1.96 10.53 -18.06
N LEU A 116 -0.66 10.82 -18.08
CA LEU A 116 -0.07 11.91 -18.83
C LEU A 116 1.31 11.47 -19.35
N ALA A 117 1.58 11.74 -20.62
CA ALA A 117 2.92 11.64 -21.20
C ALA A 117 3.22 12.92 -21.97
N MET A 118 4.43 13.46 -21.80
CA MET A 118 4.86 14.73 -22.39
C MET A 118 6.30 14.63 -22.85
N ASN A 119 6.61 15.24 -24.00
CA ASN A 119 7.95 15.38 -24.54
C ASN A 119 8.21 16.82 -24.99
N ASP A 120 9.24 17.06 -25.80
CA ASP A 120 9.60 18.35 -26.37
C ASP A 120 8.51 18.95 -27.27
N LYS A 121 7.68 18.10 -27.90
CA LYS A 121 6.56 18.48 -28.78
C LYS A 121 5.26 18.75 -28.02
N GLY A 122 5.23 18.53 -26.69
CA GLY A 122 4.07 18.66 -25.84
C GLY A 122 3.48 17.32 -25.41
N ILE A 123 2.15 17.28 -25.22
CA ILE A 123 1.44 16.10 -24.75
C ILE A 123 1.35 15.07 -25.86
N ASP A 124 1.76 13.84 -25.56
CA ASP A 124 1.58 12.66 -26.44
C ASP A 124 0.45 11.76 -25.94
N LYS A 125 -0.64 11.74 -26.69
CA LYS A 125 -1.82 10.93 -26.36
C LYS A 125 -1.66 9.45 -26.70
N SER A 126 -0.56 9.03 -27.35
CA SER A 126 -0.34 7.63 -27.75
C SER A 126 -0.14 6.69 -26.56
N LEU A 127 0.24 7.26 -25.42
CA LEU A 127 0.40 6.53 -24.16
C LEU A 127 -0.81 6.64 -23.21
N ASP A 128 -1.83 7.43 -23.54
CA ASP A 128 -2.99 7.63 -22.67
C ASP A 128 -3.67 6.30 -22.36
N GLY A 129 -3.89 6.00 -21.08
CA GLY A 129 -4.55 4.79 -20.62
C GLY A 129 -3.74 3.51 -20.83
N VAL A 130 -2.50 3.58 -21.31
CA VAL A 130 -1.63 2.40 -21.40
C VAL A 130 -1.45 1.80 -20.03
N THR A 131 -1.91 0.55 -19.89
CA THR A 131 -1.87 -0.22 -18.64
C THR A 131 -0.77 -1.26 -18.69
N SER A 132 -0.08 -1.44 -17.58
CA SER A 132 0.92 -2.49 -17.39
C SER A 132 0.98 -2.91 -15.93
N SER A 133 1.59 -4.07 -15.65
CA SER A 133 1.81 -4.52 -14.27
C SER A 133 2.75 -3.58 -13.54
N LEU A 134 2.43 -3.28 -12.27
CA LEU A 134 3.28 -2.50 -11.38
C LEU A 134 4.52 -3.31 -10.98
N PHE A 135 4.30 -4.47 -10.37
CA PHE A 135 5.36 -5.44 -10.09
C PHE A 135 5.48 -6.46 -11.21
N SER A 136 6.66 -6.95 -11.45
CA SER A 136 6.98 -7.93 -12.49
C SER A 136 7.91 -9.02 -11.94
N ALA A 137 8.24 -10.02 -12.76
CA ALA A 137 9.27 -11.01 -12.42
C ALA A 137 10.70 -10.42 -12.40
N ASP A 138 10.89 -9.22 -12.96
CA ASP A 138 12.17 -8.52 -12.99
C ASP A 138 12.46 -7.83 -11.65
N ALA A 139 13.53 -8.27 -10.98
CA ALA A 139 13.95 -7.75 -9.68
C ALA A 139 14.37 -6.26 -9.76
N GLY A 140 15.04 -5.83 -10.82
CA GLY A 140 15.46 -4.44 -10.99
C GLY A 140 14.28 -3.48 -11.11
N ARG A 141 13.22 -3.90 -11.82
CA ARG A 141 11.98 -3.13 -11.93
C ARG A 141 11.26 -3.03 -10.59
N ASN A 142 11.23 -4.12 -9.82
CA ASN A 142 10.62 -4.13 -8.50
C ASN A 142 11.41 -3.26 -7.51
N ALA A 143 12.73 -3.22 -7.61
CA ALA A 143 13.58 -2.35 -6.78
C ALA A 143 13.16 -0.87 -6.92
N SER A 144 12.87 -0.39 -8.13
CA SER A 144 12.40 0.98 -8.34
C SER A 144 11.08 1.27 -7.63
N ILE A 145 10.15 0.30 -7.65
CA ILE A 145 8.86 0.45 -6.95
C ILE A 145 9.05 0.45 -5.43
N ILE A 146 9.90 -0.45 -4.91
CA ILE A 146 10.19 -0.52 -3.47
C ILE A 146 10.85 0.78 -2.98
N THR A 147 11.81 1.33 -3.73
CA THR A 147 12.44 2.61 -3.41
C THR A 147 11.41 3.74 -3.35
N MET A 148 10.50 3.81 -4.32
CA MET A 148 9.43 4.81 -4.32
C MET A 148 8.43 4.61 -3.17
N LEU A 149 8.10 3.37 -2.80
CA LEU A 149 7.25 3.07 -1.64
C LEU A 149 7.89 3.50 -0.30
N ASN A 150 9.22 3.57 -0.25
CA ASN A 150 9.96 4.13 0.88
C ASN A 150 10.03 5.67 0.85
N GLY A 151 9.34 6.34 -0.09
CA GLY A 151 9.33 7.78 -0.22
C GLY A 151 10.59 8.37 -0.87
N GLU A 152 11.44 7.53 -1.45
CA GLU A 152 12.68 7.95 -2.09
C GLU A 152 12.51 8.07 -3.61
N VAL A 153 13.22 9.02 -4.22
CA VAL A 153 13.31 9.15 -5.67
C VAL A 153 14.35 8.15 -6.21
N TYR A 154 13.88 7.23 -7.03
CA TYR A 154 14.72 6.27 -7.73
C TYR A 154 15.26 6.88 -9.02
N CYS A 155 16.59 6.85 -9.23
CA CYS A 155 17.23 7.30 -10.44
C CYS A 155 18.18 6.21 -10.96
N ASP A 156 18.08 5.86 -12.26
CA ASP A 156 18.93 4.85 -12.89
C ASP A 156 18.87 4.96 -14.42
N LYS A 157 19.71 4.19 -15.11
CA LYS A 157 19.67 4.04 -16.57
C LYS A 157 18.32 3.46 -17.01
N LEU A 158 17.82 3.92 -18.14
CA LEU A 158 16.57 3.42 -18.71
C LEU A 158 16.74 1.96 -19.16
N VAL A 159 15.90 1.08 -18.60
CA VAL A 159 15.78 -0.31 -19.06
C VAL A 159 14.51 -0.45 -19.88
N VAL A 160 14.62 -0.89 -21.12
CA VAL A 160 13.47 -1.06 -22.03
C VAL A 160 12.73 -2.35 -21.65
N SER A 161 11.49 -2.21 -21.18
CA SER A 161 10.67 -3.33 -20.70
C SER A 161 9.18 -3.25 -21.10
N GLY A 162 8.83 -2.39 -22.06
CA GLY A 162 7.45 -2.23 -22.55
C GLY A 162 7.19 -0.88 -23.21
N LYS A 163 5.93 -0.66 -23.62
CA LYS A 163 5.52 0.50 -24.45
C LYS A 163 6.00 1.85 -23.94
N THR A 164 5.92 2.08 -22.63
CA THR A 164 6.34 3.36 -22.04
C THR A 164 7.84 3.58 -22.17
N SER A 165 8.66 2.59 -21.85
CA SER A 165 10.11 2.68 -21.97
C SER A 165 10.60 2.68 -23.43
N GLU A 166 9.89 2.02 -24.33
CA GLU A 166 10.13 2.14 -25.77
C GLU A 166 9.85 3.56 -26.28
N TRP A 167 8.79 4.19 -25.79
CA TRP A 167 8.47 5.57 -26.10
C TRP A 167 9.53 6.53 -25.54
N GLU A 168 9.97 6.34 -24.29
CA GLU A 168 11.06 7.11 -23.69
C GLU A 168 12.34 6.98 -24.54
N THR A 169 12.69 5.76 -24.95
CA THR A 169 13.87 5.52 -25.84
C THR A 169 13.74 6.25 -27.18
N LYS A 170 12.55 6.21 -27.82
CA LYS A 170 12.29 6.93 -29.08
C LYS A 170 12.41 8.45 -28.93
N ASN A 171 12.22 8.98 -27.73
CA ASN A 171 12.42 10.39 -27.38
C ASN A 171 13.84 10.70 -26.89
N GLY A 172 14.80 9.77 -27.06
CA GLY A 172 16.21 9.98 -26.73
C GLY A 172 16.56 9.86 -25.26
N VAL A 173 15.68 9.30 -24.44
CA VAL A 173 15.94 9.10 -23.02
C VAL A 173 16.87 7.91 -22.81
N THR A 174 17.91 8.09 -21.99
CA THR A 174 18.82 7.01 -21.56
C THR A 174 18.91 6.88 -20.04
N PHE A 175 18.45 7.90 -19.30
CA PHE A 175 18.45 7.94 -17.84
C PHE A 175 17.10 8.42 -17.33
N ILE A 176 16.62 7.84 -16.24
CA ILE A 176 15.31 8.17 -15.67
C ILE A 176 15.38 8.40 -14.17
N CYS A 177 14.57 9.33 -13.67
CA CYS A 177 14.29 9.48 -12.25
C CYS A 177 12.79 9.34 -12.01
N ARG A 178 12.39 8.62 -10.96
CA ARG A 178 10.99 8.36 -10.59
C ARG A 178 10.74 8.71 -9.14
N GLY A 179 9.64 9.42 -8.87
CA GLY A 179 9.19 9.74 -7.51
C GLY A 179 7.75 9.36 -7.28
N SER A 180 7.44 8.86 -6.09
CA SER A 180 6.08 8.50 -5.66
C SER A 180 5.18 9.72 -5.53
N ILE A 181 3.89 9.54 -5.75
CA ILE A 181 2.84 10.54 -5.55
C ILE A 181 1.84 9.97 -4.53
N PRO A 182 1.69 10.60 -3.37
CA PRO A 182 2.61 11.57 -2.73
C PRO A 182 3.93 10.91 -2.29
N PRO A 183 4.94 11.70 -1.91
CA PRO A 183 6.23 11.18 -1.42
C PRO A 183 6.18 10.45 -0.07
N PRO A 184 5.25 10.71 0.87
CA PRO A 184 5.24 10.07 2.18
C PRO A 184 5.18 8.54 2.11
N ILE A 185 5.89 7.90 3.04
CA ILE A 185 5.95 6.44 3.16
C ILE A 185 4.55 5.86 3.39
N GLY A 186 4.24 4.79 2.67
CA GLY A 186 2.96 4.06 2.81
C GLY A 186 1.82 4.60 1.97
N GLU A 187 1.98 5.75 1.32
CA GLU A 187 1.00 6.33 0.41
C GLU A 187 1.51 6.25 -1.03
N PHE A 188 0.78 5.62 -1.93
CA PHE A 188 1.22 5.42 -3.32
C PHE A 188 0.05 5.44 -4.29
N ALA A 189 -0.44 6.64 -4.61
CA ALA A 189 -1.50 6.84 -5.60
C ALA A 189 -0.98 6.77 -7.03
N GLY A 190 0.31 7.04 -7.21
CA GLY A 190 0.98 7.05 -8.50
C GLY A 190 2.45 7.37 -8.39
N TYR A 191 3.07 7.66 -9.52
CA TYR A 191 4.43 8.18 -9.58
C TYR A 191 4.65 9.02 -10.83
N VAL A 192 5.60 9.94 -10.74
CA VAL A 192 6.12 10.68 -11.88
C VAL A 192 7.44 10.06 -12.34
N SER A 193 7.61 9.91 -13.65
CA SER A 193 8.88 9.51 -14.31
C SER A 193 9.39 10.67 -15.13
N VAL A 194 10.64 11.05 -14.91
CA VAL A 194 11.34 12.12 -15.63
C VAL A 194 12.50 11.49 -16.39
N GLY A 195 12.50 11.69 -17.70
CA GLY A 195 13.51 11.11 -18.60
C GLY A 195 14.54 12.14 -19.05
N PHE A 196 15.81 11.75 -19.01
CA PHE A 196 16.96 12.56 -19.38
C PHE A 196 17.75 11.93 -20.53
N LYS A 197 18.40 12.74 -21.35
CA LYS A 197 19.29 12.28 -22.39
C LYS A 197 20.56 11.62 -21.81
N THR A 198 21.07 12.16 -20.71
CA THR A 198 22.23 11.68 -19.97
C THR A 198 21.96 11.80 -18.49
N GLU A 199 22.75 11.15 -17.65
CA GLU A 199 22.67 11.31 -16.21
C GLU A 199 22.86 12.78 -15.81
N PRO A 200 21.93 13.39 -15.05
CA PRO A 200 22.06 14.76 -14.58
C PRO A 200 23.26 14.93 -13.63
N ALA A 201 23.97 16.04 -13.75
CA ALA A 201 25.13 16.35 -12.92
C ALA A 201 24.75 16.55 -11.43
N ASP A 202 23.57 17.09 -11.14
CA ASP A 202 23.05 17.30 -9.78
C ASP A 202 21.80 16.46 -9.53
N LEU A 203 22.00 15.22 -9.12
CA LEU A 203 20.92 14.32 -8.75
C LEU A 203 20.18 14.76 -7.48
N VAL A 204 20.81 15.57 -6.61
CA VAL A 204 20.15 16.04 -5.37
C VAL A 204 19.09 17.07 -5.73
N ALA A 205 19.42 18.04 -6.59
CA ALA A 205 18.46 19.02 -7.10
C ALA A 205 17.32 18.34 -7.87
N VAL A 206 17.62 17.36 -8.72
CA VAL A 206 16.63 16.58 -9.47
C VAL A 206 15.65 15.88 -8.51
N ARG A 207 16.16 15.15 -7.51
CA ARG A 207 15.33 14.45 -6.51
C ARG A 207 14.45 15.43 -5.73
N SER A 208 15.00 16.55 -5.28
CA SER A 208 14.25 17.58 -4.57
C SER A 208 13.11 18.14 -5.42
N ARG A 209 13.38 18.45 -6.69
CA ARG A 209 12.38 19.00 -7.61
C ARG A 209 11.28 17.98 -7.94
N ILE A 210 11.63 16.70 -8.13
CA ILE A 210 10.66 15.63 -8.34
C ILE A 210 9.76 15.46 -7.11
N ASN A 211 10.32 15.44 -5.89
CA ASN A 211 9.54 15.34 -4.67
C ASN A 211 8.55 16.50 -4.53
N PHE A 212 8.99 17.74 -4.81
CA PHE A 212 8.11 18.89 -4.79
C PHE A 212 6.95 18.75 -5.79
N ALA A 213 7.25 18.41 -7.04
CA ALA A 213 6.24 18.14 -8.06
C ALA A 213 5.28 17.01 -7.67
N SER A 214 5.78 15.97 -7.02
CA SER A 214 4.97 14.86 -6.54
C SER A 214 3.95 15.27 -5.47
N ILE A 215 4.30 16.19 -4.58
CA ILE A 215 3.36 16.78 -3.62
C ILE A 215 2.29 17.61 -4.36
N GLU A 216 2.71 18.43 -5.33
CA GLU A 216 1.78 19.25 -6.11
C GLU A 216 0.81 18.42 -6.96
N THR A 217 1.15 17.21 -7.34
CA THR A 217 0.30 16.30 -8.16
C THR A 217 -0.68 15.47 -7.34
N ALA A 218 -0.51 15.37 -6.04
CA ALA A 218 -1.45 14.73 -5.12
C ALA A 218 -2.69 15.62 -4.86
N LYS A 219 -3.85 14.97 -4.60
CA LYS A 219 -5.12 15.62 -4.27
C LYS A 219 -5.49 15.31 -2.84
#